data_30a9f440b1b27a08dde2c02d00990e48
#
_entry.id   30a9f440b1b27a08dde2c02d00990e48
#
_cell.length_a   1.000
_cell.length_b   1.000
_cell.length_c   1.000
_cell.angle_alpha   90.00
_cell.angle_beta   90.00
_cell.angle_gamma   90.00
#
_symmetry.space_group_name_H-M   'P 1'
#
loop_
_entity.id
_entity.type
_entity.pdbx_description
1 polymer ?
#
loop_
_entity_poly.entity_id
_entity_poly.type
_entity_poly.pdbx_seq_one_letter_code
_entity_poly.pdbx_strand_id
1 'polypeptide(L)' 'MNIWDLSEKAKFELGFIIYRGLNDALDNNKMDKELLEELLHWYKDNVMISYSNLKEKFDNYNK' A
#
# COMPACT_ATOMS: atom_id res chain seq x y z
N MET A 1 -14.92 13.28 -8.97
CA MET A 1 -14.09 12.52 -9.91
C MET A 1 -13.85 11.12 -9.35
N ASN A 2 -14.05 10.11 -10.15
CA ASN A 2 -13.81 8.73 -9.75
C ASN A 2 -12.33 8.41 -10.03
N ILE A 3 -11.68 7.66 -9.13
CA ILE A 3 -10.29 7.23 -9.31
C ILE A 3 -10.10 6.49 -10.65
N TRP A 4 -11.15 5.81 -11.12
CA TRP A 4 -11.08 5.04 -12.38
C TRP A 4 -11.06 5.93 -13.63
N ASP A 5 -11.35 7.22 -13.48
CA ASP A 5 -11.33 8.18 -14.58
C ASP A 5 -9.97 8.86 -14.75
N LEU A 6 -8.99 8.49 -13.94
CA LEU A 6 -7.65 9.03 -14.04
C LEU A 6 -6.90 8.46 -15.23
N SER A 7 -5.97 9.26 -15.78
CA SER A 7 -5.07 8.75 -16.81
C SER A 7 -4.17 7.64 -16.25
N GLU A 8 -3.57 6.85 -17.13
CA GLU A 8 -2.65 5.79 -16.67
C GLU A 8 -1.46 6.36 -15.90
N LYS A 9 -0.95 7.51 -16.33
CA LYS A 9 0.14 8.19 -15.62
C LYS A 9 -0.29 8.61 -14.22
N ALA A 10 -1.49 9.16 -14.08
CA ALA A 10 -2.01 9.58 -12.78
C ALA A 10 -2.22 8.39 -11.85
N LYS A 11 -2.73 7.28 -12.38
CA LYS A 11 -2.90 6.05 -11.59
C LYS A 11 -1.56 5.53 -11.08
N PHE A 12 -0.54 5.57 -11.92
CA PHE A 12 0.80 5.13 -11.57
C PHE A 12 1.37 5.98 -10.43
N GLU A 13 1.23 7.30 -10.56
CA GLU A 13 1.69 8.23 -9.50
C GLU A 13 0.93 8.01 -8.20
N LEU A 14 -0.38 7.79 -8.29
CA LEU A 14 -1.20 7.51 -7.11
C LEU A 14 -0.74 6.22 -6.42
N GLY A 15 -0.38 5.21 -7.21
CA GLY A 15 0.18 3.97 -6.69
C GLY A 15 1.42 4.20 -5.84
N PHE A 16 2.31 5.07 -6.28
CA PHE A 16 3.50 5.42 -5.51
C PHE A 16 3.18 6.18 -4.23
N ILE A 17 2.17 7.05 -4.27
CA ILE A 17 1.74 7.77 -3.07
C ILE A 17 1.25 6.78 -2.03
N ILE A 18 0.43 5.82 -2.44
CA ILE A 18 -0.09 4.79 -1.55
C ILE A 18 1.05 3.91 -1.03
N TYR A 19 1.97 3.53 -1.90
CA TYR A 19 3.15 2.74 -1.51
C TYR A 19 3.93 3.43 -0.39
N ARG A 20 4.24 4.71 -0.58
CA ARG A 20 4.99 5.47 0.43
C ARG A 20 4.25 5.54 1.75
N GLY A 21 2.93 5.73 1.69
CA GLY A 21 2.11 5.79 2.90
C GLY A 21 2.11 4.47 3.65
N LEU A 22 1.94 3.36 2.94
CA LEU A 22 1.97 2.04 3.55
C LEU A 22 3.35 1.69 4.09
N ASN A 23 4.39 2.01 3.31
CA ASN A 23 5.77 1.78 3.73
C ASN A 23 6.09 2.54 5.02
N ASP A 24 5.67 3.79 5.09
CA ASP A 24 5.87 4.62 6.29
C ASP A 24 5.12 4.04 7.49
N ALA A 25 3.89 3.60 7.30
CA ALA A 25 3.10 2.99 8.37
C ALA A 25 3.76 1.72 8.90
N LEU A 26 4.31 0.91 8.00
CA LEU A 26 5.02 -0.31 8.37
C LEU A 26 6.32 -0.01 9.13
N ASP A 27 7.09 0.94 8.64
CA ASP A 27 8.38 1.28 9.25
C ASP A 27 8.23 1.92 10.63
N ASN A 28 7.15 2.65 10.84
CA ASN A 28 6.94 3.44 12.06
C ASN A 28 5.87 2.87 13.00
N ASN A 29 5.36 1.68 12.71
CA ASN A 29 4.35 1.01 13.54
C ASN A 29 3.12 1.89 13.80
N LYS A 30 2.62 2.54 12.75
CA LYS A 30 1.54 3.53 12.89
C LYS A 30 0.14 2.94 12.87
N MET A 31 -0.02 1.71 12.42
CA MET A 31 -1.34 1.12 12.24
C MET A 31 -1.43 -0.25 12.89
N ASP A 32 -2.66 -0.67 13.20
CA ASP A 32 -2.93 -2.03 13.64
C ASP A 32 -2.62 -3.02 12.53
N LYS A 33 -2.15 -4.18 12.90
CA LYS A 33 -1.79 -5.22 11.93
C LYS A 33 -2.99 -5.64 11.07
N GLU A 34 -4.17 -5.73 11.68
CA GLU A 34 -5.38 -6.11 10.95
C GLU A 34 -5.73 -5.09 9.87
N LEU A 35 -5.61 -3.80 10.18
CA LEU A 35 -5.87 -2.75 9.22
C LEU A 35 -4.85 -2.78 8.10
N LEU A 36 -3.58 -2.98 8.43
CA LEU A 36 -2.52 -3.11 7.41
C LEU A 36 -2.75 -4.31 6.51
N GLU A 37 -3.19 -5.43 7.08
CA GLU A 37 -3.50 -6.62 6.29
C GLU A 37 -4.59 -6.34 5.26
N GLU A 38 -5.65 -5.66 5.68
CA GLU A 38 -6.74 -5.27 4.79
C GLU A 38 -6.25 -4.34 3.67
N LEU A 39 -5.47 -3.33 4.04
CA LEU A 39 -4.93 -2.38 3.06
C LEU A 39 -3.96 -3.04 2.08
N LEU A 40 -3.12 -3.95 2.57
CA LEU A 40 -2.18 -4.67 1.71
C LEU A 40 -2.90 -5.61 0.76
N HIS A 41 -3.98 -6.23 1.21
CA HIS A 41 -4.78 -7.09 0.36
C HIS A 41 -5.37 -6.29 -0.80
N TRP A 42 -5.96 -5.14 -0.49
CA TRP A 42 -6.47 -4.22 -1.51
C TRP A 42 -5.36 -3.75 -2.46
N TYR A 43 -4.21 -3.41 -1.89
CA TYR A 43 -3.04 -2.93 -2.65
C TYR A 43 -2.57 -3.99 -3.65
N LYS A 44 -2.49 -5.24 -3.20
CA LYS A 44 -2.09 -6.35 -4.05
C LYS A 44 -3.00 -6.50 -5.25
N ASP A 45 -4.32 -6.37 -5.02
CA ASP A 45 -5.31 -6.57 -6.08
C ASP A 45 -5.42 -5.40 -7.04
N ASN A 46 -5.11 -4.20 -6.59
CA ASN A 46 -5.40 -2.97 -7.35
C ASN A 46 -4.18 -2.19 -7.80
N VAL A 47 -3.05 -2.33 -7.14
CA VAL A 47 -1.85 -1.53 -7.44
C VAL A 47 -0.66 -2.41 -7.78
N MET A 48 -0.30 -3.33 -6.93
CA MET A 48 0.80 -4.30 -7.07
C MET A 48 2.23 -3.73 -7.10
N ILE A 49 2.43 -2.45 -7.30
CA ILE A 49 3.78 -1.87 -7.40
C ILE A 49 4.59 -2.22 -6.17
N SER A 50 5.69 -2.95 -6.35
CA SER A 50 6.61 -3.34 -5.28
C SER A 50 5.90 -3.99 -4.07
N TYR A 51 4.81 -4.71 -4.32
CA TYR A 51 4.05 -5.36 -3.26
C TYR A 51 4.92 -6.29 -2.41
N SER A 52 5.88 -6.99 -3.02
CA SER A 52 6.75 -7.91 -2.29
C SER A 52 7.53 -7.21 -1.18
N ASN A 53 7.95 -5.98 -1.40
CA ASN A 53 8.64 -5.20 -0.37
C ASN A 53 7.75 -4.88 0.82
N LEU A 54 6.50 -4.52 0.55
CA LEU A 54 5.52 -4.25 1.60
C LEU A 54 5.17 -5.53 2.36
N LYS A 55 5.00 -6.63 1.64
CA LYS A 55 4.67 -7.93 2.24
C LYS A 55 5.78 -8.40 3.18
N GLU A 56 7.03 -8.24 2.77
CA GLU A 56 8.16 -8.60 3.60
C GLU A 56 8.18 -7.80 4.90
N LYS A 57 7.95 -6.51 4.82
CA LYS A 57 7.85 -5.66 6.01
C LYS A 57 6.66 -6.05 6.89
N PHE A 58 5.54 -6.39 6.27
CA PHE A 58 4.36 -6.82 7.00
C PHE A 58 4.60 -8.12 7.75
N ASP A 59 5.31 -9.07 7.14
CA ASP A 59 5.61 -10.35 7.78
C ASP A 59 6.46 -10.17 9.04
N ASN A 60 7.21 -9.08 9.13
CA ASN A 60 8.04 -8.75 10.28
C ASN A 60 7.40 -7.70 11.20
N TYR A 61 6.17 -7.34 10.92
CA TYR A 61 5.47 -6.30 11.67
C TYR A 61 4.91 -6.86 12.97
N ASN A 62 5.14 -6.16 14.08
CA ASN A 62 4.81 -6.66 15.43
C ASN A 62 3.67 -5.93 16.11
N LYS A 63 2.99 -5.03 15.47
CA LYS A 63 1.95 -4.26 16.13
C LYS A 63 0.52 -4.73 15.84
#